data_2a4275443b385bec8d4f4b9d511ffdfe
#
_entry.id   2a4275443b385bec8d4f4b9d511ffdfe
#
_cell.length_a   1.000
_cell.length_b   1.000
_cell.length_c   1.000
_cell.angle_alpha   90.00
_cell.angle_beta   90.00
_cell.angle_gamma   90.00
#
_symmetry.space_group_name_H-M   'P 1'
#
loop_
_entity.id
_entity.type
_entity.pdbx_description
1 polymer ?
#
loop_
_entity_poly.entity_id
_entity_poly.type
_entity_poly.pdbx_seq_one_letter_code
_entity_poly.pdbx_strand_id
1 'polypeptide(L)'
;NNLSNPGTWFTQGLHLGQFSALIVAHAWFNISLMIRFVEPVVAQLDPKWDEQLRLLPSGQTVLGRLRTLWAPMLGPAIAVAATYTFFFSFTSFALVRWLTPGRHTLESLLADLGGSAGIEGYRTDTSLAVLSIAGVQMALMLLMLWSAGRFERSHSHVLSLNDESSNRAQRGTPPLGWVLTVGTVLVLSMTPYVSVIVASFRMRGQAGEGFTWTLAGWRRALAGDSSTTSFMEAVVNSLTYAGITVLVALPLGYGVASALTTLRKRGYRKTAGVLDSLCMIPLSVSAVVVGLGIVVGVLRWYPDLFRFPYLPALPHIMLVLPFVIRLLVPAMERINEVYAQQANLLQMSSVQRWWHSRGAFLMP
;
A
#
# COMPACT_ATOMS: atom_id res chain seq x y z
N ASN A 1 6.07 -30.93 21.75
CA ASN A 1 7.16 -30.13 21.14
C ASN A 1 6.72 -28.72 20.72
N ASN A 2 5.93 -28.04 21.57
CA ASN A 2 5.40 -26.71 21.29
C ASN A 2 6.27 -25.56 21.81
N LEU A 3 7.43 -25.86 22.36
CA LEU A 3 8.34 -24.86 22.97
C LEU A 3 9.12 -24.01 21.96
N SER A 4 9.11 -24.43 20.68
CA SER A 4 9.75 -23.67 19.60
C SER A 4 8.89 -22.55 19.02
N ASN A 5 7.62 -22.47 19.41
CA ASN A 5 6.69 -21.47 18.89
C ASN A 5 6.62 -20.30 19.88
N PRO A 6 7.16 -19.11 19.56
CA PRO A 6 7.25 -17.98 20.50
C PRO A 6 5.90 -17.49 21.02
N GLY A 7 4.80 -17.90 20.39
CA GLY A 7 3.46 -17.58 20.85
C GLY A 7 2.93 -18.48 21.95
N THR A 8 3.53 -19.64 22.21
CA THR A 8 2.98 -20.63 23.18
C THR A 8 3.26 -20.30 24.63
N TRP A 9 4.30 -19.53 24.91
CA TRP A 9 4.62 -19.11 26.28
C TRP A 9 3.70 -17.98 26.79
N PHE A 10 3.04 -17.22 25.89
CA PHE A 10 2.07 -16.21 26.29
C PHE A 10 0.70 -16.80 26.68
N THR A 11 0.30 -17.91 26.04
CA THR A 11 -1.06 -18.46 26.23
C THR A 11 -1.09 -19.93 25.87
N GLN A 12 -0.91 -20.77 26.87
CA GLN A 12 -1.07 -22.22 26.69
C GLN A 12 -2.51 -22.53 26.23
N GLY A 13 -2.63 -23.14 25.06
CA GLY A 13 -3.86 -23.69 24.52
C GLY A 13 -4.70 -22.83 23.58
N LEU A 14 -4.58 -21.49 23.56
CA LEU A 14 -5.46 -20.64 22.76
C LEU A 14 -4.78 -20.01 21.52
N HIS A 15 -3.49 -20.25 21.31
CA HIS A 15 -2.70 -19.63 20.25
C HIS A 15 -2.81 -18.08 20.16
N LEU A 16 -3.17 -17.43 21.28
CA LEU A 16 -3.32 -15.97 21.36
C LEU A 16 -2.01 -15.24 21.05
N GLY A 17 -0.88 -15.86 21.36
CA GLY A 17 0.42 -15.29 21.03
C GLY A 17 0.68 -15.17 19.52
N GLN A 18 0.27 -16.13 18.72
CA GLN A 18 0.36 -16.07 17.26
C GLN A 18 -0.56 -14.98 16.71
N PHE A 19 -1.78 -14.89 17.25
CA PHE A 19 -2.75 -13.89 16.83
C PHE A 19 -2.30 -12.48 17.21
N SER A 20 -1.78 -12.27 18.42
CA SER A 20 -1.23 -10.97 18.83
C SER A 20 0.00 -10.58 18.01
N ALA A 21 0.88 -11.54 17.71
CA ALA A 21 2.02 -11.30 16.82
C ALA A 21 1.58 -10.86 15.42
N LEU A 22 0.52 -11.48 14.88
CA LEU A 22 -0.06 -11.10 13.59
C LEU A 22 -0.65 -9.68 13.64
N ILE A 23 -1.40 -9.34 14.69
CA ILE A 23 -1.95 -7.97 14.87
C ILE A 23 -0.82 -6.94 14.94
N VAL A 24 0.21 -7.21 15.76
CA VAL A 24 1.37 -6.32 15.88
C VAL A 24 2.09 -6.17 14.54
N ALA A 25 2.29 -7.26 13.80
CA ALA A 25 2.93 -7.21 12.49
C ALA A 25 2.12 -6.40 11.48
N HIS A 26 0.78 -6.55 11.45
CA HIS A 26 -0.08 -5.74 10.59
C HIS A 26 -0.09 -4.26 10.99
N ALA A 27 -0.22 -3.97 12.28
CA ALA A 27 -0.15 -2.59 12.78
C ALA A 27 1.20 -1.94 12.41
N TRP A 28 2.26 -2.68 12.60
CA TRP A 28 3.62 -2.26 12.28
C TRP A 28 3.81 -1.96 10.78
N PHE A 29 3.39 -2.89 9.93
CA PHE A 29 3.46 -2.73 8.48
C PHE A 29 2.66 -1.52 7.99
N ASN A 30 1.50 -1.27 8.60
CA ASN A 30 0.59 -0.22 8.18
C ASN A 30 0.82 1.15 8.85
N ILE A 31 1.73 1.26 9.83
CA ILE A 31 2.00 2.54 10.51
C ILE A 31 2.50 3.63 9.55
N SER A 32 3.34 3.25 8.60
CA SER A 32 3.85 4.16 7.57
C SER A 32 2.75 4.68 6.65
N LEU A 33 1.75 3.84 6.38
CA LEU A 33 0.58 4.20 5.61
C LEU A 33 -0.29 5.22 6.35
N MET A 34 -0.56 4.98 7.64
CA MET A 34 -1.28 5.92 8.50
C MET A 34 -0.59 7.29 8.54
N ILE A 35 0.73 7.32 8.71
CA ILE A 35 1.51 8.56 8.70
C ILE A 35 1.33 9.28 7.37
N ARG A 36 1.46 8.59 6.25
CA ARG A 36 1.36 9.18 4.90
C ARG A 36 0.01 9.84 4.61
N PHE A 37 -1.07 9.32 5.14
CA PHE A 37 -2.41 9.91 4.93
C PHE A 37 -2.73 11.03 5.92
N VAL A 38 -2.23 10.94 7.15
CA VAL A 38 -2.57 11.88 8.21
C VAL A 38 -1.63 13.09 8.24
N GLU A 39 -0.34 12.89 7.99
CA GLU A 39 0.68 13.94 8.02
C GLU A 39 0.36 15.14 7.12
N PRO A 40 -0.04 14.99 5.85
CA PRO A 40 -0.36 16.14 5.00
C PRO A 40 -1.53 16.99 5.54
N VAL A 41 -2.47 16.38 6.24
CA VAL A 41 -3.61 17.08 6.86
C VAL A 41 -3.13 17.84 8.10
N VAL A 42 -2.32 17.20 8.94
CA VAL A 42 -1.72 17.86 10.11
C VAL A 42 -0.85 19.05 9.69
N ALA A 43 -0.05 18.88 8.64
CA ALA A 43 0.82 19.95 8.13
C ALA A 43 0.04 21.18 7.60
N GLN A 44 -1.22 21.00 7.17
CA GLN A 44 -2.09 22.08 6.70
C GLN A 44 -2.88 22.78 7.82
N LEU A 45 -2.88 22.22 9.03
CA LEU A 45 -3.59 22.83 10.17
C LEU A 45 -2.83 24.05 10.68
N ASP A 46 -3.54 25.19 10.80
CA ASP A 46 -2.97 26.40 11.41
C ASP A 46 -2.88 26.21 12.93
N PRO A 47 -1.67 26.28 13.53
CA PRO A 47 -1.48 26.19 14.98
C PRO A 47 -2.35 27.15 15.77
N LYS A 48 -2.70 28.30 15.20
CA LYS A 48 -3.57 29.31 15.83
C LYS A 48 -4.94 28.78 16.18
N TRP A 49 -5.47 27.79 15.43
CA TRP A 49 -6.76 27.20 15.74
C TRP A 49 -6.75 26.45 17.08
N ASP A 50 -5.67 25.74 17.39
CA ASP A 50 -5.54 25.09 18.70
C ASP A 50 -5.38 26.12 19.82
N GLU A 51 -4.63 27.21 19.58
CA GLU A 51 -4.46 28.31 20.53
C GLU A 51 -5.80 29.02 20.80
N GLN A 52 -6.55 29.36 19.74
CA GLN A 52 -7.86 29.98 19.89
C GLN A 52 -8.85 29.07 20.61
N LEU A 53 -8.82 27.77 20.32
CA LEU A 53 -9.69 26.81 20.97
C LEU A 53 -9.40 26.68 22.48
N ARG A 54 -8.16 26.84 22.90
CA ARG A 54 -7.79 26.84 24.33
C ARG A 54 -8.43 27.98 25.12
N LEU A 55 -8.80 29.06 24.45
CA LEU A 55 -9.49 30.19 25.06
C LEU A 55 -10.99 29.91 25.30
N LEU A 56 -11.53 28.87 24.63
CA LEU A 56 -12.95 28.48 24.77
C LEU A 56 -13.11 27.39 25.85
N PRO A 57 -14.24 27.35 26.56
CA PRO A 57 -14.51 26.31 27.56
C PRO A 57 -14.38 24.87 27.02
N SER A 58 -14.77 24.66 25.76
CA SER A 58 -14.67 23.36 25.09
C SER A 58 -13.24 22.92 24.78
N GLY A 59 -12.28 23.85 24.74
CA GLY A 59 -10.89 23.58 24.40
C GLY A 59 -9.93 23.52 25.54
N GLN A 60 -10.38 23.79 26.78
CA GLN A 60 -9.51 23.76 27.96
C GLN A 60 -8.96 22.39 28.29
N THR A 61 -9.68 21.32 27.94
CA THR A 61 -9.23 19.93 28.12
C THR A 61 -8.67 19.35 26.83
N VAL A 62 -7.69 18.42 26.95
CA VAL A 62 -7.16 17.69 25.79
C VAL A 62 -8.25 16.94 25.03
N LEU A 63 -9.17 16.32 25.77
CA LEU A 63 -10.30 15.59 25.17
C LEU A 63 -11.28 16.52 24.44
N GLY A 64 -11.49 17.74 24.99
CA GLY A 64 -12.31 18.77 24.35
C GLY A 64 -11.70 19.20 23.01
N ARG A 65 -10.39 19.50 22.97
CA ARG A 65 -9.69 19.84 21.73
C ARG A 65 -9.69 18.67 20.73
N LEU A 66 -9.50 17.46 21.21
CA LEU A 66 -9.55 16.27 20.36
C LEU A 66 -10.93 16.13 19.67
N ARG A 67 -12.03 16.33 20.40
CA ARG A 67 -13.39 16.17 19.86
C ARG A 67 -13.82 17.34 18.98
N THR A 68 -13.43 18.57 19.32
CA THR A 68 -13.94 19.77 18.63
C THR A 68 -13.11 20.19 17.43
N LEU A 69 -11.80 19.93 17.44
CA LEU A 69 -10.88 20.33 16.36
C LEU A 69 -10.24 19.13 15.67
N TRP A 70 -9.49 18.32 16.40
CA TRP A 70 -8.63 17.32 15.80
C TRP A 70 -9.43 16.16 15.16
N ALA A 71 -10.45 15.63 15.84
CA ALA A 71 -11.23 14.51 15.32
C ALA A 71 -12.03 14.86 14.07
N PRO A 72 -12.73 16.01 13.96
CA PRO A 72 -13.39 16.40 12.72
C PRO A 72 -12.42 16.66 11.57
N MET A 73 -11.26 17.24 11.84
CA MET A 73 -10.29 17.58 10.80
C MET A 73 -9.48 16.39 10.32
N LEU A 74 -9.04 15.53 11.24
CA LEU A 74 -8.24 14.34 10.92
C LEU A 74 -9.11 13.12 10.56
N GLY A 75 -10.38 13.10 10.98
CA GLY A 75 -11.29 11.97 10.81
C GLY A 75 -11.34 11.44 9.38
N PRO A 76 -11.51 12.27 8.35
CA PRO A 76 -11.51 11.82 6.96
C PRO A 76 -10.21 11.14 6.53
N ALA A 77 -9.06 11.73 6.88
CA ALA A 77 -7.77 11.16 6.56
C ALA A 77 -7.52 9.83 7.29
N ILE A 78 -7.89 9.78 8.58
CA ILE A 78 -7.82 8.56 9.38
C ILE A 78 -8.74 7.48 8.80
N ALA A 79 -9.95 7.82 8.38
CA ALA A 79 -10.88 6.86 7.79
C ALA A 79 -10.34 6.28 6.47
N VAL A 80 -9.76 7.10 5.62
CA VAL A 80 -9.10 6.65 4.39
C VAL A 80 -7.90 5.75 4.73
N ALA A 81 -7.03 6.17 5.64
CA ALA A 81 -5.89 5.37 6.08
C ALA A 81 -6.32 4.04 6.70
N ALA A 82 -7.38 4.04 7.53
CA ALA A 82 -7.95 2.82 8.12
C ALA A 82 -8.50 1.87 7.05
N THR A 83 -9.13 2.39 6.00
CA THR A 83 -9.61 1.59 4.88
C THR A 83 -8.47 0.90 4.15
N TYR A 84 -7.40 1.61 3.84
CA TYR A 84 -6.22 1.00 3.20
C TYR A 84 -5.51 0.01 4.15
N THR A 85 -5.42 0.33 5.43
CA THR A 85 -4.90 -0.60 6.45
C THR A 85 -5.73 -1.87 6.48
N PHE A 86 -7.05 -1.77 6.44
CA PHE A 86 -7.95 -2.92 6.33
C PHE A 86 -7.65 -3.73 5.07
N PHE A 87 -7.53 -3.08 3.90
CA PHE A 87 -7.24 -3.78 2.65
C PHE A 87 -5.93 -4.57 2.73
N PHE A 88 -4.84 -3.93 3.13
CA PHE A 88 -3.54 -4.60 3.21
C PHE A 88 -3.51 -5.71 4.28
N SER A 89 -4.24 -5.54 5.37
CA SER A 89 -4.34 -6.58 6.40
C SER A 89 -5.22 -7.74 5.95
N PHE A 90 -6.33 -7.45 5.26
CA PHE A 90 -7.29 -8.45 4.80
C PHE A 90 -6.73 -9.31 3.65
N THR A 91 -5.94 -8.70 2.75
CA THR A 91 -5.27 -9.40 1.64
C THR A 91 -3.86 -9.87 1.98
N SER A 92 -3.52 -9.93 3.27
CA SER A 92 -2.20 -10.36 3.71
C SER A 92 -2.05 -11.87 3.66
N PHE A 93 -1.37 -12.36 2.64
CA PHE A 93 -1.00 -13.77 2.52
C PHE A 93 0.26 -14.12 3.30
N ALA A 94 1.35 -13.37 3.06
CA ALA A 94 2.68 -13.71 3.56
C ALA A 94 2.76 -13.68 5.10
N LEU A 95 2.25 -12.62 5.75
CA LEU A 95 2.29 -12.52 7.21
C LEU A 95 1.48 -13.63 7.88
N VAL A 96 0.29 -13.95 7.34
CA VAL A 96 -0.54 -15.03 7.84
C VAL A 96 0.17 -16.38 7.70
N ARG A 97 0.73 -16.65 6.53
CA ARG A 97 1.42 -17.91 6.24
C ARG A 97 2.62 -18.17 7.15
N TRP A 98 3.40 -17.12 7.47
CA TRP A 98 4.59 -17.23 8.30
C TRP A 98 4.32 -17.17 9.80
N LEU A 99 3.40 -16.30 10.25
CA LEU A 99 3.15 -16.06 11.68
C LEU A 99 2.09 -16.96 12.28
N THR A 100 1.14 -17.44 11.47
CA THR A 100 0.01 -18.27 11.93
C THR A 100 -0.11 -19.57 11.12
N PRO A 101 0.93 -20.42 11.09
CA PRO A 101 0.86 -21.67 10.35
C PRO A 101 -0.32 -22.53 10.88
N GLY A 102 -1.13 -23.08 9.96
CA GLY A 102 -2.31 -23.89 10.30
C GLY A 102 -3.60 -23.09 10.51
N ARG A 103 -3.59 -21.77 10.37
CA ARG A 103 -4.80 -20.95 10.28
C ARG A 103 -4.97 -20.39 8.88
N HIS A 104 -6.15 -20.56 8.32
CA HIS A 104 -6.45 -20.08 6.98
C HIS A 104 -7.27 -18.79 7.07
N THR A 105 -6.83 -17.78 6.30
CA THR A 105 -7.63 -16.62 5.90
C THR A 105 -8.21 -16.89 4.52
N LEU A 106 -9.13 -16.05 4.05
CA LEU A 106 -9.64 -16.16 2.68
C LEU A 106 -8.50 -16.17 1.66
N GLU A 107 -7.51 -15.32 1.86
CA GLU A 107 -6.35 -15.18 0.97
C GLU A 107 -5.46 -16.43 0.97
N SER A 108 -5.13 -16.97 2.15
CA SER A 108 -4.31 -18.18 2.23
C SER A 108 -5.06 -19.41 1.72
N LEU A 109 -6.38 -19.48 1.95
CA LEU A 109 -7.22 -20.53 1.42
C LEU A 109 -7.28 -20.49 -0.12
N LEU A 110 -7.43 -19.31 -0.70
CA LEU A 110 -7.37 -19.10 -2.15
C LEU A 110 -6.03 -19.53 -2.76
N ALA A 111 -4.92 -19.17 -2.08
CA ALA A 111 -3.59 -19.56 -2.53
C ALA A 111 -3.37 -21.07 -2.46
N ASP A 112 -3.82 -21.71 -1.37
CA ASP A 112 -3.69 -23.16 -1.20
C ASP A 112 -4.56 -23.94 -2.21
N LEU A 113 -5.81 -23.53 -2.40
CA LEU A 113 -6.71 -24.13 -3.40
C LEU A 113 -6.26 -23.84 -4.83
N GLY A 114 -5.84 -22.62 -5.13
CA GLY A 114 -5.36 -22.22 -6.44
C GLY A 114 -4.02 -22.87 -6.80
N GLY A 115 -3.08 -22.94 -5.85
CA GLY A 115 -1.76 -23.54 -6.06
C GLY A 115 -1.77 -25.05 -6.20
N SER A 116 -2.68 -25.75 -5.53
CA SER A 116 -2.82 -27.20 -5.60
C SER A 116 -3.48 -27.69 -6.90
N ALA A 117 -4.22 -26.82 -7.57
CA ALA A 117 -4.98 -27.20 -8.75
C ALA A 117 -4.13 -27.32 -10.03
N GLY A 118 -3.01 -26.59 -10.12
CA GLY A 118 -2.20 -26.53 -11.35
C GLY A 118 -3.01 -26.10 -12.58
N ILE A 119 -2.36 -25.99 -13.73
CA ILE A 119 -3.03 -25.61 -14.98
C ILE A 119 -3.90 -26.76 -15.53
N GLU A 120 -3.48 -28.00 -15.30
CA GLU A 120 -4.14 -29.20 -15.83
C GLU A 120 -5.17 -29.82 -14.87
N GLY A 121 -5.10 -29.52 -13.59
CA GLY A 121 -5.89 -30.14 -12.52
C GLY A 121 -7.11 -29.35 -12.05
N TYR A 122 -7.52 -28.29 -12.74
CA TYR A 122 -8.68 -27.49 -12.33
C TYR A 122 -9.98 -28.30 -12.52
N ARG A 123 -10.34 -29.03 -11.47
CA ARG A 123 -11.66 -29.68 -11.37
C ARG A 123 -12.71 -28.58 -11.23
N THR A 124 -13.86 -28.79 -11.88
CA THR A 124 -14.98 -27.84 -11.87
C THR A 124 -15.39 -27.44 -10.46
N ASP A 125 -15.37 -28.37 -9.51
CA ASP A 125 -15.74 -28.12 -8.11
C ASP A 125 -14.75 -27.21 -7.37
N THR A 126 -13.45 -27.42 -7.60
CA THR A 126 -12.40 -26.58 -7.00
C THR A 126 -12.44 -25.18 -7.59
N SER A 127 -12.68 -25.05 -8.90
CA SER A 127 -12.78 -23.73 -9.53
C SER A 127 -13.99 -22.94 -9.06
N LEU A 128 -15.13 -23.59 -8.82
CA LEU A 128 -16.31 -22.93 -8.25
C LEU A 128 -16.08 -22.48 -6.81
N ALA A 129 -15.44 -23.29 -5.97
CA ALA A 129 -15.09 -22.90 -4.61
C ALA A 129 -14.16 -21.69 -4.59
N VAL A 130 -13.11 -21.72 -5.41
CA VAL A 130 -12.15 -20.63 -5.54
C VAL A 130 -12.82 -19.34 -6.04
N LEU A 131 -13.66 -19.44 -7.07
CA LEU A 131 -14.38 -18.29 -7.61
C LEU A 131 -15.39 -17.71 -6.59
N SER A 132 -16.05 -18.56 -5.81
CA SER A 132 -16.97 -18.11 -4.75
C SER A 132 -16.22 -17.36 -3.65
N ILE A 133 -15.11 -17.90 -3.18
CA ILE A 133 -14.27 -17.24 -2.14
C ILE A 133 -13.73 -15.92 -2.68
N ALA A 134 -13.21 -15.91 -3.91
CA ALA A 134 -12.74 -14.69 -4.57
C ALA A 134 -13.87 -13.66 -4.74
N GLY A 135 -15.07 -14.10 -5.10
CA GLY A 135 -16.25 -13.24 -5.21
C GLY A 135 -16.67 -12.61 -3.89
N VAL A 136 -16.70 -13.39 -2.81
CA VAL A 136 -16.98 -12.88 -1.46
C VAL A 136 -15.91 -11.88 -1.03
N GLN A 137 -14.65 -12.19 -1.24
CA GLN A 137 -13.54 -11.29 -0.92
C GLN A 137 -13.66 -9.97 -1.68
N MET A 138 -13.88 -10.02 -2.99
CA MET A 138 -14.06 -8.85 -3.83
C MET A 138 -15.27 -8.02 -3.41
N ALA A 139 -16.41 -8.65 -3.09
CA ALA A 139 -17.61 -7.96 -2.62
C ALA A 139 -17.36 -7.21 -1.31
N LEU A 140 -16.69 -7.82 -0.34
CA LEU A 140 -16.31 -7.18 0.91
C LEU A 140 -15.38 -5.97 0.68
N MET A 141 -14.40 -6.12 -0.19
CA MET A 141 -13.45 -5.06 -0.53
C MET A 141 -14.14 -3.88 -1.25
N LEU A 142 -15.02 -4.17 -2.21
CA LEU A 142 -15.81 -3.14 -2.91
C LEU A 142 -16.74 -2.40 -1.95
N LEU A 143 -17.37 -3.10 -0.99
CA LEU A 143 -18.21 -2.49 0.04
C LEU A 143 -17.38 -1.53 0.90
N MET A 144 -16.18 -1.91 1.31
CA MET A 144 -15.28 -1.07 2.10
C MET A 144 -14.80 0.14 1.30
N LEU A 145 -14.42 -0.04 0.04
CA LEU A 145 -14.01 1.05 -0.84
C LEU A 145 -15.14 2.06 -1.08
N TRP A 146 -16.36 1.57 -1.28
CA TRP A 146 -17.54 2.40 -1.44
C TRP A 146 -17.86 3.20 -0.16
N SER A 147 -17.77 2.57 1.02
CA SER A 147 -18.01 3.23 2.31
C SER A 147 -16.96 4.33 2.56
N ALA A 148 -15.68 4.04 2.28
CA ALA A 148 -14.60 5.02 2.39
C ALA A 148 -14.79 6.21 1.45
N GLY A 149 -15.16 5.95 0.19
CA GLY A 149 -15.42 7.00 -0.80
C GLY A 149 -16.63 7.89 -0.43
N ARG A 150 -17.61 7.35 0.28
CA ARG A 150 -18.71 8.17 0.84
C ARG A 150 -18.23 9.08 1.96
N PHE A 151 -17.41 8.54 2.85
CA PHE A 151 -16.87 9.29 3.98
C PHE A 151 -15.93 10.42 3.51
N GLU A 152 -15.05 10.14 2.56
CA GLU A 152 -14.15 11.13 1.94
C GLU A 152 -14.90 12.30 1.30
N ARG A 153 -15.96 12.01 0.53
CA ARG A 153 -16.76 13.05 -0.14
C ARG A 153 -17.52 13.94 0.85
N SER A 154 -17.99 13.38 1.95
CA SER A 154 -18.74 14.14 2.97
C SER A 154 -17.86 15.18 3.69
N HIS A 155 -16.53 15.00 3.68
CA HIS A 155 -15.60 15.83 4.46
C HIS A 155 -14.56 16.58 3.60
N SER A 156 -14.56 16.40 2.29
CA SER A 156 -13.61 17.05 1.37
C SER A 156 -13.63 18.58 1.38
N HIS A 157 -14.75 19.18 1.82
CA HIS A 157 -14.88 20.65 1.92
C HIS A 157 -14.04 21.26 3.06
N VAL A 158 -13.64 20.48 4.06
CA VAL A 158 -12.85 20.96 5.20
C VAL A 158 -11.38 21.17 4.82
N LEU A 159 -10.88 20.41 3.83
CA LEU A 159 -9.47 20.41 3.45
C LEU A 159 -9.10 21.50 2.41
N SER A 160 -10.08 22.21 1.86
CA SER A 160 -9.84 23.21 0.81
C SER A 160 -9.46 24.61 1.32
N LEU A 161 -9.35 24.82 2.62
CA LEU A 161 -9.41 26.15 3.20
C LEU A 161 -8.06 26.85 3.42
N ASN A 162 -6.87 26.22 3.25
CA ASN A 162 -5.63 26.98 3.49
C ASN A 162 -4.43 26.49 2.68
N ASP A 163 -4.19 27.16 1.57
CA ASP A 163 -2.92 27.07 0.81
C ASP A 163 -1.78 27.93 1.42
N GLU A 164 -2.13 28.85 2.34
CA GLU A 164 -1.17 29.82 2.91
C GLU A 164 -0.52 29.40 4.22
N SER A 165 -1.03 28.37 4.90
CA SER A 165 -0.54 27.99 6.23
C SER A 165 0.75 27.19 6.24
N SER A 166 1.14 26.59 5.11
CA SER A 166 2.29 25.68 5.04
C SER A 166 3.66 26.38 5.19
N ASN A 167 3.72 27.71 5.13
CA ASN A 167 4.98 28.45 5.14
C ASN A 167 5.47 28.90 6.51
N ARG A 168 4.77 28.59 7.59
CA ARG A 168 5.22 28.94 8.95
C ARG A 168 5.73 27.72 9.70
N ALA A 169 6.85 27.16 9.23
CA ALA A 169 7.64 26.28 10.07
C ALA A 169 7.91 26.99 11.41
N GLN A 170 7.35 26.49 12.50
CA GLN A 170 7.73 26.94 13.82
C GLN A 170 9.22 26.66 13.99
N ARG A 171 10.03 27.72 13.93
CA ARG A 171 11.48 27.66 14.19
C ARG A 171 11.67 27.43 15.68
N GLY A 172 11.70 26.20 16.09
CA GLY A 172 11.97 25.79 17.47
C GLY A 172 12.55 24.38 17.48
N THR A 173 13.43 24.10 18.41
CA THR A 173 13.88 22.72 18.65
C THR A 173 12.70 21.90 19.16
N PRO A 174 12.43 20.72 18.57
CA PRO A 174 11.33 19.88 19.04
C PRO A 174 11.56 19.48 20.51
N PRO A 175 10.51 19.40 21.32
CA PRO A 175 10.63 18.96 22.72
C PRO A 175 11.29 17.57 22.77
N LEU A 176 12.20 17.38 23.72
CA LEU A 176 12.95 16.12 23.89
C LEU A 176 12.02 14.89 23.93
N GLY A 177 10.85 15.01 24.54
CA GLY A 177 9.86 13.94 24.58
C GLY A 177 9.41 13.48 23.19
N TRP A 178 9.20 14.40 22.25
CA TRP A 178 8.85 14.06 20.86
C TRP A 178 10.01 13.39 20.13
N VAL A 179 11.22 13.88 20.32
CA VAL A 179 12.43 13.26 19.71
C VAL A 179 12.60 11.83 20.21
N LEU A 180 12.42 11.60 21.51
CA LEU A 180 12.49 10.28 22.11
C LEU A 180 11.38 9.36 21.59
N THR A 181 10.14 9.86 21.49
CA THR A 181 9.02 9.06 20.97
C THR A 181 9.25 8.66 19.53
N VAL A 182 9.59 9.60 18.66
CA VAL A 182 9.89 9.32 17.24
C VAL A 182 11.09 8.40 17.13
N GLY A 183 12.16 8.65 17.88
CA GLY A 183 13.35 7.80 17.93
C GLY A 183 13.02 6.37 18.33
N THR A 184 12.20 6.18 19.37
CA THR A 184 11.75 4.85 19.82
C THR A 184 10.95 4.15 18.73
N VAL A 185 10.00 4.83 18.10
CA VAL A 185 9.22 4.28 16.98
C VAL A 185 10.14 3.88 15.83
N LEU A 186 11.10 4.71 15.46
CA LEU A 186 12.07 4.39 14.41
C LEU A 186 12.93 3.17 14.75
N VAL A 187 13.49 3.12 15.96
CA VAL A 187 14.30 1.96 16.41
C VAL A 187 13.47 0.68 16.38
N LEU A 188 12.26 0.75 16.94
CA LEU A 188 11.33 -0.38 16.87
C LEU A 188 11.01 -0.75 15.41
N SER A 189 10.81 0.22 14.51
CA SER A 189 10.55 -0.01 13.09
C SER A 189 11.71 -0.67 12.35
N MET A 190 12.93 -0.39 12.78
CA MET A 190 14.11 -1.00 12.16
C MET A 190 14.42 -2.39 12.71
N THR A 191 13.90 -2.75 13.88
CA THR A 191 14.19 -4.03 14.55
C THR A 191 13.96 -5.27 13.67
N PRO A 192 12.82 -5.43 12.94
CA PRO A 192 12.62 -6.59 12.08
C PRO A 192 13.66 -6.66 10.95
N TYR A 193 13.99 -5.52 10.34
CA TYR A 193 14.98 -5.47 9.25
C TYR A 193 16.38 -5.82 9.77
N VAL A 194 16.77 -5.23 10.89
CA VAL A 194 18.05 -5.53 11.54
C VAL A 194 18.11 -7.00 11.93
N SER A 195 17.03 -7.58 12.45
CA SER A 195 16.97 -9.00 12.82
C SER A 195 17.16 -9.92 11.62
N VAL A 196 16.56 -9.60 10.46
CA VAL A 196 16.77 -10.36 9.22
C VAL A 196 18.21 -10.25 8.73
N ILE A 197 18.77 -9.04 8.73
CA ILE A 197 20.18 -8.82 8.36
C ILE A 197 21.10 -9.63 9.29
N VAL A 198 20.93 -9.53 10.59
CA VAL A 198 21.71 -10.27 11.58
C VAL A 198 21.53 -11.79 11.38
N ALA A 199 20.30 -12.25 11.18
CA ALA A 199 20.00 -13.67 10.93
C ALA A 199 20.68 -14.19 9.65
N SER A 200 20.82 -13.36 8.62
CA SER A 200 21.47 -13.75 7.36
C SER A 200 22.97 -14.10 7.52
N PHE A 201 23.61 -13.60 8.58
CA PHE A 201 25.00 -13.92 8.93
C PHE A 201 25.11 -14.98 10.01
N ARG A 202 24.01 -15.55 10.50
CA ARG A 202 23.98 -16.57 11.53
C ARG A 202 23.61 -17.93 10.96
N MET A 203 24.36 -18.94 11.35
CA MET A 203 24.04 -20.33 11.04
C MET A 203 23.89 -21.10 12.35
N ARG A 204 22.84 -21.92 12.45
CA ARG A 204 22.62 -22.75 13.61
C ARG A 204 23.64 -23.91 13.54
N GLY A 205 24.44 -24.07 14.58
CA GLY A 205 25.31 -25.22 14.73
C GLY A 205 24.53 -26.54 14.90
N GLN A 206 25.21 -27.66 14.90
CA GLN A 206 24.61 -28.96 15.21
C GLN A 206 24.01 -28.96 16.62
N ALA A 207 23.14 -29.94 16.93
CA ALA A 207 22.42 -30.01 18.19
C ALA A 207 23.39 -29.86 19.39
N GLY A 208 23.28 -28.78 20.15
CA GLY A 208 24.12 -28.45 21.31
C GLY A 208 25.16 -27.35 21.06
N GLU A 209 25.47 -26.99 19.80
CA GLU A 209 26.30 -25.86 19.46
C GLU A 209 25.47 -24.60 19.26
N GLY A 210 25.94 -23.48 19.79
CA GLY A 210 25.26 -22.17 19.63
C GLY A 210 25.30 -21.69 18.19
N PHE A 211 24.87 -20.46 17.97
CA PHE A 211 24.94 -19.82 16.66
C PHE A 211 26.38 -19.45 16.30
N THR A 212 26.77 -19.77 15.08
CA THR A 212 28.08 -19.35 14.52
C THR A 212 27.84 -18.24 13.49
N TRP A 213 28.75 -17.25 13.46
CA TRP A 213 28.74 -16.19 12.46
C TRP A 213 29.41 -16.70 11.19
N THR A 214 28.73 -16.63 10.05
CA THR A 214 29.23 -17.18 8.80
C THR A 214 28.62 -16.47 7.59
N LEU A 215 29.39 -16.43 6.50
CA LEU A 215 28.93 -15.99 5.18
C LEU A 215 28.45 -17.17 4.31
N ALA A 216 28.33 -18.37 4.87
CA ALA A 216 28.02 -19.58 4.10
C ALA A 216 26.64 -19.46 3.40
N GLY A 217 25.63 -18.82 4.06
CA GLY A 217 24.32 -18.56 3.45
C GLY A 217 24.44 -17.68 2.21
N TRP A 218 25.19 -16.59 2.31
CA TRP A 218 25.42 -15.67 1.19
C TRP A 218 26.21 -16.32 0.07
N ARG A 219 27.24 -17.11 0.39
CA ARG A 219 28.02 -17.84 -0.61
C ARG A 219 27.15 -18.84 -1.37
N ARG A 220 26.28 -19.60 -0.67
CA ARG A 220 25.32 -20.52 -1.33
C ARG A 220 24.33 -19.78 -2.22
N ALA A 221 23.74 -18.69 -1.73
CA ALA A 221 22.82 -17.89 -2.51
C ALA A 221 23.45 -17.34 -3.80
N LEU A 222 24.71 -16.84 -3.71
CA LEU A 222 25.42 -16.28 -4.87
C LEU A 222 25.96 -17.36 -5.81
N ALA A 223 26.41 -18.50 -5.28
CA ALA A 223 26.94 -19.59 -6.11
C ALA A 223 25.87 -20.30 -6.93
N GLY A 224 24.60 -20.23 -6.50
CA GLY A 224 23.50 -21.00 -7.08
C GLY A 224 23.64 -22.49 -6.75
N ASP A 225 22.69 -23.05 -6.02
CA ASP A 225 22.62 -24.49 -5.84
C ASP A 225 21.92 -25.09 -7.08
N SER A 226 22.44 -26.18 -7.61
CA SER A 226 21.99 -26.82 -8.85
C SER A 226 20.52 -27.28 -8.83
N SER A 227 19.86 -27.20 -7.68
CA SER A 227 18.47 -27.60 -7.48
C SER A 227 17.46 -26.44 -7.47
N THR A 228 17.92 -25.17 -7.49
CA THR A 228 17.05 -23.99 -7.40
C THR A 228 17.49 -22.92 -8.40
N THR A 229 16.55 -22.08 -8.81
CA THR A 229 16.82 -20.90 -9.63
C THR A 229 17.95 -20.07 -9.01
N SER A 230 18.91 -19.67 -9.83
CA SER A 230 20.03 -18.83 -9.37
C SER A 230 19.51 -17.55 -8.72
N PHE A 231 20.11 -17.17 -7.59
CA PHE A 231 19.77 -15.90 -6.91
C PHE A 231 19.88 -14.71 -7.87
N MET A 232 20.93 -14.68 -8.71
CA MET A 232 21.11 -13.60 -9.68
C MET A 232 20.01 -13.59 -10.73
N GLU A 233 19.56 -14.74 -11.20
CA GLU A 233 18.44 -14.86 -12.12
C GLU A 233 17.14 -14.35 -11.48
N ALA A 234 16.87 -14.70 -10.23
CA ALA A 234 15.71 -14.19 -9.49
C ALA A 234 15.76 -12.66 -9.34
N VAL A 235 16.94 -12.09 -9.06
CA VAL A 235 17.13 -10.63 -8.98
C VAL A 235 16.85 -9.97 -10.34
N VAL A 236 17.43 -10.50 -11.41
CA VAL A 236 17.22 -9.96 -12.78
C VAL A 236 15.75 -10.04 -13.16
N ASN A 237 15.08 -11.16 -12.90
CA ASN A 237 13.64 -11.31 -13.18
C ASN A 237 12.81 -10.28 -12.39
N SER A 238 13.07 -10.12 -11.10
CA SER A 238 12.36 -9.17 -10.25
C SER A 238 12.56 -7.72 -10.73
N LEU A 239 13.78 -7.34 -11.06
CA LEU A 239 14.08 -6.00 -11.59
C LEU A 239 13.44 -5.78 -12.97
N THR A 240 13.42 -6.80 -13.82
CA THR A 240 12.80 -6.74 -15.14
C THR A 240 11.30 -6.53 -15.02
N TYR A 241 10.61 -7.34 -14.18
CA TYR A 241 9.17 -7.17 -13.96
C TYR A 241 8.83 -5.82 -13.34
N ALA A 242 9.61 -5.36 -12.36
CA ALA A 242 9.44 -4.04 -11.76
C ALA A 242 9.66 -2.93 -12.82
N GLY A 243 10.71 -3.02 -13.62
CA GLY A 243 11.01 -2.07 -14.69
C GLY A 243 9.89 -1.98 -15.72
N ILE A 244 9.40 -3.11 -16.22
CA ILE A 244 8.27 -3.16 -17.16
C ILE A 244 7.02 -2.57 -16.52
N THR A 245 6.75 -2.91 -15.24
CA THR A 245 5.60 -2.37 -14.52
C THR A 245 5.63 -0.85 -14.46
N VAL A 246 6.77 -0.26 -14.10
CA VAL A 246 6.93 1.19 -14.02
C VAL A 246 6.79 1.84 -15.41
N LEU A 247 7.48 1.28 -16.42
CA LEU A 247 7.45 1.81 -17.79
C LEU A 247 6.05 1.81 -18.40
N VAL A 248 5.18 0.89 -18.02
CA VAL A 248 3.81 0.79 -18.53
C VAL A 248 2.81 1.52 -17.63
N ALA A 249 2.91 1.33 -16.31
CA ALA A 249 1.94 1.89 -15.38
C ALA A 249 2.01 3.43 -15.28
N LEU A 250 3.21 4.02 -15.38
CA LEU A 250 3.35 5.50 -15.31
C LEU A 250 2.69 6.21 -16.49
N PRO A 251 2.94 5.86 -17.76
CA PRO A 251 2.26 6.51 -18.89
C PRO A 251 0.76 6.26 -18.91
N LEU A 252 0.31 5.04 -18.59
CA LEU A 252 -1.11 4.72 -18.49
C LEU A 252 -1.79 5.51 -17.37
N GLY A 253 -1.20 5.51 -16.19
CA GLY A 253 -1.71 6.26 -15.03
C GLY A 253 -1.75 7.76 -15.29
N TYR A 254 -0.72 8.32 -15.94
CA TYR A 254 -0.71 9.71 -16.37
C TYR A 254 -1.85 10.01 -17.36
N GLY A 255 -2.06 9.15 -18.34
CA GLY A 255 -3.15 9.29 -19.32
C GLY A 255 -4.52 9.32 -18.65
N VAL A 256 -4.76 8.35 -17.75
CA VAL A 256 -6.03 8.26 -17.01
C VAL A 256 -6.21 9.46 -16.08
N ALA A 257 -5.18 9.84 -15.32
CA ALA A 257 -5.23 11.00 -14.43
C ALA A 257 -5.49 12.30 -15.21
N SER A 258 -4.88 12.48 -16.38
CA SER A 258 -5.11 13.61 -17.28
C SER A 258 -6.54 13.64 -17.82
N ALA A 259 -7.10 12.48 -18.18
CA ALA A 259 -8.48 12.36 -18.63
C ALA A 259 -9.46 12.72 -17.50
N LEU A 260 -9.26 12.17 -16.29
CA LEU A 260 -10.10 12.46 -15.11
C LEU A 260 -10.10 13.94 -14.75
N THR A 261 -8.92 14.56 -14.68
CA THR A 261 -8.81 16.00 -14.37
C THR A 261 -9.44 16.86 -15.44
N THR A 262 -9.29 16.50 -16.72
CA THR A 262 -9.92 17.21 -17.84
C THR A 262 -11.45 17.11 -17.80
N LEU A 263 -11.99 15.92 -17.52
CA LEU A 263 -13.45 15.73 -17.37
C LEU A 263 -14.01 16.54 -16.20
N ARG A 264 -13.32 16.56 -15.06
CA ARG A 264 -13.72 17.36 -13.89
C ARG A 264 -13.75 18.87 -14.21
N LYS A 265 -12.72 19.38 -14.90
CA LYS A 265 -12.61 20.78 -15.32
C LYS A 265 -13.69 21.17 -16.35
N ARG A 266 -14.07 20.25 -17.24
CA ARG A 266 -15.17 20.46 -18.21
C ARG A 266 -16.57 20.33 -17.62
N GLY A 267 -16.70 20.09 -16.32
CA GLY A 267 -18.01 19.98 -15.64
C GLY A 267 -18.61 18.56 -15.64
N TYR A 268 -18.00 17.57 -16.27
CA TYR A 268 -18.48 16.18 -16.31
C TYR A 268 -18.13 15.41 -15.02
N ARG A 269 -18.49 15.99 -13.86
CA ARG A 269 -18.12 15.43 -12.54
C ARG A 269 -18.66 14.03 -12.30
N LYS A 270 -19.87 13.70 -12.76
CA LYS A 270 -20.48 12.38 -12.60
C LYS A 270 -19.70 11.31 -13.37
N THR A 271 -19.40 11.57 -14.64
CA THR A 271 -18.64 10.66 -15.50
C THR A 271 -17.23 10.46 -14.95
N ALA A 272 -16.54 11.54 -14.53
CA ALA A 272 -15.25 11.45 -13.90
C ALA A 272 -15.27 10.62 -12.61
N GLY A 273 -16.34 10.78 -11.78
CA GLY A 273 -16.52 9.99 -10.57
C GLY A 273 -16.73 8.49 -10.82
N VAL A 274 -17.47 8.13 -11.87
CA VAL A 274 -17.67 6.73 -12.26
C VAL A 274 -16.36 6.14 -12.76
N LEU A 275 -15.64 6.83 -13.66
CA LEU A 275 -14.34 6.37 -14.17
C LEU A 275 -13.30 6.25 -13.05
N ASP A 276 -13.22 7.20 -12.14
CA ASP A 276 -12.36 7.13 -10.97
C ASP A 276 -12.66 5.89 -10.11
N SER A 277 -13.94 5.62 -9.85
CA SER A 277 -14.36 4.42 -9.12
C SER A 277 -14.00 3.13 -9.86
N LEU A 278 -14.16 3.07 -11.18
CA LEU A 278 -13.78 1.92 -11.99
C LEU A 278 -12.26 1.68 -11.95
N CYS A 279 -11.46 2.73 -12.02
CA CYS A 279 -10.01 2.64 -11.92
C CYS A 279 -9.53 2.14 -10.54
N MET A 280 -10.37 2.25 -9.51
CA MET A 280 -10.05 1.77 -8.15
C MET A 280 -10.44 0.29 -7.92
N ILE A 281 -11.19 -0.34 -8.82
CA ILE A 281 -11.60 -1.74 -8.69
C ILE A 281 -10.39 -2.68 -8.47
N PRO A 282 -9.24 -2.55 -9.17
CA PRO A 282 -8.11 -3.43 -8.94
C PRO A 282 -7.57 -3.40 -7.51
N LEU A 283 -7.77 -2.30 -6.75
CA LEU A 283 -7.41 -2.25 -5.32
C LEU A 283 -8.28 -3.17 -4.45
N SER A 284 -9.49 -3.50 -4.90
CA SER A 284 -10.39 -4.42 -4.20
C SER A 284 -10.09 -5.89 -4.48
N VAL A 285 -9.15 -6.15 -5.39
CA VAL A 285 -8.78 -7.52 -5.80
C VAL A 285 -7.40 -7.83 -5.25
N SER A 286 -7.26 -8.98 -4.59
CA SER A 286 -5.96 -9.40 -4.06
C SER A 286 -5.02 -9.86 -5.18
N ALA A 287 -3.71 -9.82 -4.90
CA ALA A 287 -2.70 -10.31 -5.84
C ALA A 287 -2.92 -11.79 -6.21
N VAL A 288 -3.36 -12.61 -5.23
CA VAL A 288 -3.67 -14.03 -5.46
C VAL A 288 -4.86 -14.19 -6.41
N VAL A 289 -5.92 -13.42 -6.20
CA VAL A 289 -7.12 -13.46 -7.08
C VAL A 289 -6.78 -12.97 -8.49
N VAL A 290 -5.95 -11.94 -8.63
CA VAL A 290 -5.49 -11.46 -9.97
C VAL A 290 -4.67 -12.55 -10.66
N GLY A 291 -3.71 -13.15 -9.97
CA GLY A 291 -2.91 -14.24 -10.51
C GLY A 291 -3.76 -15.44 -10.94
N LEU A 292 -4.68 -15.84 -10.07
CA LEU A 292 -5.63 -16.90 -10.35
C LEU A 292 -6.53 -16.56 -11.55
N GLY A 293 -7.04 -15.33 -11.63
CA GLY A 293 -7.84 -14.85 -12.76
C GLY A 293 -7.10 -14.91 -14.09
N ILE A 294 -5.79 -14.67 -14.09
CA ILE A 294 -4.95 -14.86 -15.28
C ILE A 294 -4.86 -16.33 -15.64
N VAL A 295 -4.61 -17.21 -14.67
CA VAL A 295 -4.50 -18.67 -14.92
C VAL A 295 -5.81 -19.22 -15.44
N VAL A 296 -6.92 -18.97 -14.77
CA VAL A 296 -8.24 -19.55 -15.11
C VAL A 296 -8.91 -18.83 -16.28
N GLY A 297 -8.79 -17.51 -16.34
CA GLY A 297 -9.47 -16.69 -17.34
C GLY A 297 -8.69 -16.54 -18.63
N VAL A 298 -7.39 -16.24 -18.55
CA VAL A 298 -6.58 -15.92 -19.74
C VAL A 298 -5.85 -17.15 -20.28
N LEU A 299 -5.09 -17.83 -19.43
CA LEU A 299 -4.25 -18.94 -19.89
C LEU A 299 -5.05 -20.18 -20.31
N ARG A 300 -6.27 -20.36 -19.79
CA ARG A 300 -7.17 -21.42 -20.24
C ARG A 300 -7.54 -21.26 -21.71
N TRP A 301 -7.73 -20.03 -22.19
CA TRP A 301 -8.12 -19.73 -23.56
C TRP A 301 -6.92 -19.49 -24.47
N TYR A 302 -5.83 -19.04 -23.93
CA TYR A 302 -4.60 -18.71 -24.64
C TYR A 302 -3.38 -19.31 -23.93
N PRO A 303 -3.21 -20.66 -23.95
CA PRO A 303 -2.13 -21.32 -23.19
C PRO A 303 -0.73 -20.92 -23.69
N ASP A 304 -0.59 -20.48 -24.91
CA ASP A 304 0.70 -20.00 -25.44
C ASP A 304 1.23 -18.75 -24.73
N LEU A 305 0.34 -17.96 -24.11
CA LEU A 305 0.76 -16.81 -23.29
C LEU A 305 1.55 -17.23 -22.04
N PHE A 306 1.44 -18.49 -21.60
CA PHE A 306 2.25 -18.99 -20.50
C PHE A 306 3.75 -18.97 -20.83
N ARG A 307 4.10 -19.08 -22.12
CA ARG A 307 5.49 -18.99 -22.59
C ARG A 307 6.02 -17.56 -22.66
N PHE A 308 5.14 -16.57 -22.46
CA PHE A 308 5.55 -15.18 -22.52
C PHE A 308 6.28 -14.80 -21.23
N PRO A 309 7.59 -14.48 -21.28
CA PRO A 309 8.44 -14.35 -20.09
C PRO A 309 8.05 -13.16 -19.20
N TYR A 310 7.33 -12.17 -19.76
CA TYR A 310 6.93 -10.96 -19.04
C TYR A 310 5.48 -11.01 -18.53
N LEU A 311 4.82 -12.15 -18.65
CA LEU A 311 3.46 -12.36 -18.14
C LEU A 311 3.28 -11.95 -16.66
N PRO A 312 4.25 -12.24 -15.74
CA PRO A 312 4.14 -11.81 -14.34
C PRO A 312 4.10 -10.29 -14.13
N ALA A 313 4.54 -9.48 -15.08
CA ALA A 313 4.43 -8.03 -14.97
C ALA A 313 2.97 -7.53 -15.13
N LEU A 314 2.10 -8.27 -15.81
CA LEU A 314 0.71 -7.87 -16.03
C LEU A 314 -0.09 -7.66 -14.74
N PRO A 315 -0.14 -8.62 -13.78
CA PRO A 315 -0.79 -8.40 -12.50
C PRO A 315 -0.18 -7.23 -11.71
N HIS A 316 1.13 -7.03 -11.78
CA HIS A 316 1.77 -5.89 -11.11
C HIS A 316 1.30 -4.55 -11.69
N ILE A 317 1.20 -4.44 -13.03
CA ILE A 317 0.66 -3.23 -13.68
C ILE A 317 -0.78 -2.97 -13.21
N MET A 318 -1.63 -4.00 -13.20
CA MET A 318 -3.03 -3.87 -12.77
C MET A 318 -3.16 -3.38 -11.32
N LEU A 319 -2.33 -3.89 -10.42
CA LEU A 319 -2.37 -3.54 -9.00
C LEU A 319 -1.74 -2.18 -8.70
N VAL A 320 -0.72 -1.77 -9.46
CA VAL A 320 -0.02 -0.49 -9.25
C VAL A 320 -0.77 0.70 -9.86
N LEU A 321 -1.49 0.48 -10.95
CA LEU A 321 -2.16 1.55 -11.70
C LEU A 321 -3.07 2.46 -10.84
N PRO A 322 -3.92 1.95 -9.93
CA PRO A 322 -4.72 2.79 -9.04
C PRO A 322 -3.89 3.71 -8.15
N PHE A 323 -2.74 3.26 -7.66
CA PHE A 323 -1.85 4.07 -6.84
C PHE A 323 -1.25 5.23 -7.64
N VAL A 324 -0.82 4.96 -8.88
CA VAL A 324 -0.31 6.00 -9.79
C VAL A 324 -1.38 7.05 -10.06
N ILE A 325 -2.62 6.63 -10.34
CA ILE A 325 -3.75 7.53 -10.58
C ILE A 325 -4.03 8.37 -9.33
N ARG A 326 -4.10 7.76 -8.15
CA ARG A 326 -4.37 8.45 -6.88
C ARG A 326 -3.28 9.46 -6.51
N LEU A 327 -2.05 9.21 -6.90
CA LEU A 327 -0.94 10.14 -6.68
C LEU A 327 -0.99 11.31 -7.67
N LEU A 328 -1.26 11.03 -8.94
CA LEU A 328 -1.17 12.02 -10.01
C LEU A 328 -2.39 12.94 -10.09
N VAL A 329 -3.61 12.46 -9.82
CA VAL A 329 -4.83 13.28 -9.93
C VAL A 329 -4.78 14.53 -9.05
N PRO A 330 -4.50 14.45 -7.73
CA PRO A 330 -4.41 15.66 -6.89
C PRO A 330 -3.26 16.59 -7.31
N ALA A 331 -2.12 16.03 -7.73
CA ALA A 331 -1.00 16.82 -8.22
C ALA A 331 -1.38 17.62 -9.49
N MET A 332 -2.08 16.97 -10.43
CA MET A 332 -2.54 17.62 -11.67
C MET A 332 -3.65 18.65 -11.43
N GLU A 333 -4.51 18.45 -10.43
CA GLU A 333 -5.55 19.41 -10.07
C GLU A 333 -4.97 20.72 -9.50
N ARG A 334 -3.83 20.63 -8.82
CA ARG A 334 -3.11 21.80 -8.28
C ARG A 334 -2.37 22.61 -9.32
N ILE A 335 -2.08 22.02 -10.49
CA ILE A 335 -1.37 22.74 -11.56
C ILE A 335 -2.28 23.83 -12.11
N ASN A 336 -1.85 25.08 -11.92
CA ASN A 336 -2.59 26.23 -12.40
C ASN A 336 -2.50 26.32 -13.93
N GLU A 337 -3.64 26.54 -14.59
CA GLU A 337 -3.71 26.71 -16.05
C GLU A 337 -2.94 27.92 -16.56
N VAL A 338 -2.68 28.89 -15.70
CA VAL A 338 -1.87 30.08 -16.02
C VAL A 338 -0.49 29.70 -16.55
N TYR A 339 0.16 28.68 -15.97
CA TYR A 339 1.46 28.22 -16.47
C TYR A 339 1.39 27.63 -17.89
N ALA A 340 0.30 26.92 -18.20
CA ALA A 340 0.09 26.38 -19.54
C ALA A 340 -0.18 27.51 -20.56
N GLN A 341 -0.90 28.55 -20.16
CA GLN A 341 -1.16 29.73 -20.99
C GLN A 341 0.12 30.54 -21.22
N GLN A 342 0.92 30.75 -20.18
CA GLN A 342 2.22 31.42 -20.30
C GLN A 342 3.16 30.65 -21.23
N ALA A 343 3.23 29.35 -21.14
CA ALA A 343 4.04 28.52 -22.03
C ALA A 343 3.56 28.56 -23.50
N ASN A 344 2.24 28.78 -23.73
CA ASN A 344 1.69 29.03 -25.07
C ASN A 344 2.10 30.37 -25.60
N LEU A 345 2.07 31.42 -24.77
CA LEU A 345 2.49 32.78 -25.16
C LEU A 345 3.99 32.84 -25.52
N LEU A 346 4.81 32.02 -24.86
CA LEU A 346 6.23 31.88 -25.12
C LEU A 346 6.56 30.99 -26.34
N GLN A 347 5.54 30.58 -27.13
CA GLN A 347 5.68 29.74 -28.33
C GLN A 347 6.54 28.49 -28.13
N MET A 348 6.51 27.91 -26.93
CA MET A 348 7.24 26.70 -26.59
C MET A 348 6.74 25.50 -27.40
N SER A 349 7.64 24.60 -27.79
CA SER A 349 7.27 23.31 -28.39
C SER A 349 6.40 22.48 -27.44
N SER A 350 5.63 21.52 -27.96
CA SER A 350 4.74 20.68 -27.14
C SER A 350 5.46 19.96 -26.01
N VAL A 351 6.71 19.52 -26.25
CA VAL A 351 7.55 18.84 -25.24
C VAL A 351 8.04 19.83 -24.18
N GLN A 352 8.55 21.00 -24.60
CA GLN A 352 8.99 22.04 -23.67
C GLN A 352 7.84 22.56 -22.83
N ARG A 353 6.66 22.76 -23.44
CA ARG A 353 5.43 23.15 -22.76
C ARG A 353 5.02 22.14 -21.70
N TRP A 354 5.03 20.85 -22.05
CA TRP A 354 4.74 19.80 -21.09
C TRP A 354 5.75 19.81 -19.94
N TRP A 355 7.05 19.89 -20.26
CA TRP A 355 8.12 19.84 -19.27
C TRP A 355 8.07 21.03 -18.30
N HIS A 356 7.90 22.24 -18.78
CA HIS A 356 7.89 23.44 -17.96
C HIS A 356 6.55 23.72 -17.26
N SER A 357 5.43 23.24 -17.78
CA SER A 357 4.11 23.49 -17.19
C SER A 357 3.58 22.35 -16.35
N ARG A 358 3.96 21.11 -16.63
CA ARG A 358 3.46 19.92 -15.93
C ARG A 358 4.58 19.05 -15.37
N GLY A 359 5.60 18.78 -16.14
CA GLY A 359 6.70 17.91 -15.77
C GLY A 359 7.43 18.39 -14.51
N ALA A 360 7.74 19.68 -14.42
CA ALA A 360 8.39 20.28 -13.27
C ALA A 360 7.60 20.15 -11.95
N PHE A 361 6.26 20.05 -12.02
CA PHE A 361 5.39 19.88 -10.83
C PHE A 361 5.09 18.43 -10.51
N LEU A 362 5.31 17.50 -11.43
CA LEU A 362 5.05 16.08 -11.27
C LEU A 362 6.30 15.28 -10.89
N MET A 363 7.48 15.88 -11.10
CA MET A 363 8.76 15.31 -10.70
C MET A 363 9.27 16.14 -9.51
N PRO A 364 9.35 15.52 -8.32
CA PRO A 364 9.88 16.15 -7.12
C PRO A 364 11.36 16.48 -7.26
#